data_a0a22024398f5aa5516c30bce9f327c1
#
_entry.id   a0a22024398f5aa5516c30bce9f327c1
#
_cell.length_a   1.000
_cell.length_b   1.000
_cell.length_c   1.000
_cell.angle_alpha   90.00
_cell.angle_beta   90.00
_cell.angle_gamma   90.00
#
_symmetry.space_group_name_H-M   'P 1'
#
loop_
_entity.id
_entity.type
_entity.pdbx_description
1 polymer ?
#
loop_
_entity_poly.entity_id
_entity_poly.type
_entity_poly.pdbx_seq_one_letter_code
_entity_poly.pdbx_strand_id
1 'polypeptide(L)' 'MSNWWNEKNKKQKYFEGRMDYFKSAIWESEDLARNGDISTEESEKEIAKLQKKLDKNEKKYREYTESAEYKIQFAR' A
#
# COMPACT_ATOMS: atom_id res chain seq x y z
N MET A 1 28.53 -11.53 -2.07
CA MET A 1 27.27 -11.10 -2.66
C MET A 1 26.42 -10.37 -1.67
N SER A 2 25.88 -9.27 -2.07
CA SER A 2 25.29 -8.33 -1.14
C SER A 2 23.86 -8.69 -0.78
N ASN A 3 23.68 -9.27 0.38
CA ASN A 3 22.36 -9.53 0.92
C ASN A 3 21.59 -8.24 1.21
N TRP A 4 22.32 -7.14 1.46
CA TRP A 4 21.68 -5.86 1.74
C TRP A 4 20.82 -5.39 0.56
N TRP A 5 21.26 -5.65 -0.65
CA TRP A 5 20.49 -5.32 -1.86
C TRP A 5 19.15 -6.04 -1.87
N ASN A 6 19.18 -7.35 -1.58
CA ASN A 6 17.96 -8.15 -1.54
C ASN A 6 17.01 -7.72 -0.44
N GLU A 7 17.53 -7.34 0.72
CA GLU A 7 16.72 -6.89 1.83
C GLU A 7 16.00 -5.58 1.53
N LYS A 8 16.71 -4.63 0.92
CA LYS A 8 16.11 -3.36 0.52
C LYS A 8 15.05 -3.55 -0.55
N ASN A 9 15.33 -4.45 -1.49
CA ASN A 9 14.37 -4.78 -2.54
C ASN A 9 13.11 -5.42 -1.96
N LYS A 10 13.27 -6.28 -0.96
CA LYS A 10 12.15 -6.90 -0.25
C LYS A 10 11.29 -5.85 0.45
N LYS A 11 11.92 -4.87 1.08
CA LYS A 11 11.23 -3.81 1.78
C LYS A 11 10.39 -2.97 0.81
N GLN A 12 10.95 -2.64 -0.33
CA GLN A 12 10.24 -1.92 -1.37
C GLN A 12 9.04 -2.72 -1.88
N LYS A 13 9.24 -3.99 -2.16
CA LYS A 13 8.17 -4.89 -2.59
C LYS A 13 7.09 -5.03 -1.53
N TYR A 14 7.48 -5.03 -0.26
CA TYR A 14 6.53 -5.10 0.85
C TYR A 14 5.57 -3.91 0.82
N PHE A 15 6.11 -2.70 0.69
CA PHE A 15 5.28 -1.50 0.64
C PHE A 15 4.38 -1.48 -0.59
N GLU A 16 4.92 -1.82 -1.74
CA GLU A 16 4.16 -1.86 -2.98
C GLU A 16 3.05 -2.91 -2.93
N GLY A 17 3.35 -4.08 -2.37
CA GLY A 17 2.36 -5.13 -2.20
C GLY A 17 1.23 -4.73 -1.30
N ARG A 18 1.52 -4.01 -0.22
CA ARG A 18 0.49 -3.52 0.69
C ARG A 18 -0.39 -2.46 0.01
N MET A 19 0.21 -1.58 -0.77
CA MET A 19 -0.56 -0.57 -1.50
C MET A 19 -1.51 -1.25 -2.50
N ASP A 20 -1.01 -2.23 -3.24
CA ASP A 20 -1.82 -2.98 -4.18
C ASP A 20 -2.96 -3.71 -3.47
N TYR A 21 -2.67 -4.31 -2.33
CA TYR A 21 -3.67 -5.00 -1.52
C TYR A 21 -4.80 -4.04 -1.12
N PHE A 22 -4.45 -2.87 -0.59
CA PHE A 22 -5.47 -1.92 -0.15
C PHE A 22 -6.27 -1.37 -1.32
N LYS A 23 -5.65 -1.10 -2.45
CA LYS A 23 -6.35 -0.64 -3.65
C LYS A 23 -7.32 -1.69 -4.15
N SER A 24 -6.88 -2.95 -4.18
CA SER A 24 -7.74 -4.06 -4.59
C SER A 24 -8.91 -4.25 -3.64
N ALA A 25 -8.67 -4.13 -2.34
CA ALA A 25 -9.72 -4.25 -1.34
C ALA A 25 -10.77 -3.14 -1.47
N ILE A 26 -10.33 -1.92 -1.75
CA ILE A 26 -11.24 -0.80 -1.99
C ILE A 26 -12.11 -1.08 -3.21
N TRP A 27 -11.49 -1.50 -4.29
CA TRP A 27 -12.21 -1.82 -5.52
C TRP A 27 -13.23 -2.94 -5.29
N GLU A 28 -12.84 -3.97 -4.56
CA GLU A 28 -13.72 -5.08 -4.24
C GLU A 28 -14.93 -4.62 -3.42
N SER A 29 -14.71 -3.74 -2.45
CA SER A 29 -15.79 -3.20 -1.64
C SER A 29 -16.78 -2.39 -2.50
N GLU A 30 -16.28 -1.60 -3.43
CA GLU A 30 -17.12 -0.87 -4.36
C GLU A 30 -17.92 -1.82 -5.25
N ASP A 31 -17.30 -2.88 -5.70
CA ASP A 31 -17.94 -3.87 -6.55
C ASP A 31 -19.07 -4.61 -5.82
N LEU A 32 -18.82 -4.98 -4.57
CA LEU A 32 -19.83 -5.64 -3.73
C LEU A 32 -21.05 -4.73 -3.51
N ALA A 33 -20.81 -3.45 -3.31
CA ALA A 33 -21.90 -2.49 -3.15
C ALA A 33 -22.68 -2.33 -4.46
N ARG A 34 -21.99 -2.30 -5.58
CA ARG A 34 -22.61 -2.20 -6.90
C ARG A 34 -23.49 -3.41 -7.18
N ASN A 35 -23.07 -4.58 -6.76
CA ASN A 35 -23.81 -5.83 -6.95
C ASN A 35 -24.93 -6.03 -5.93
N GLY A 36 -24.98 -5.17 -4.89
CA GLY A 36 -25.98 -5.28 -3.85
C GLY A 36 -25.67 -6.27 -2.75
N ASP A 37 -24.45 -6.79 -2.71
CA ASP A 37 -24.03 -7.75 -1.67
C ASP A 37 -23.83 -7.07 -0.32
N ILE A 38 -23.47 -5.80 -0.32
CA ILE A 38 -23.37 -4.98 0.89
C ILE A 38 -24.06 -3.64 0.62
N SER A 39 -24.43 -2.95 1.68
CA SER A 39 -25.06 -1.63 1.54
C SER A 39 -24.00 -0.60 1.15
N THR A 40 -24.46 0.51 0.56
CA THR A 40 -23.59 1.62 0.22
C THR A 40 -22.91 2.18 1.46
N GLU A 41 -23.63 2.25 2.58
CA GLU A 41 -23.05 2.72 3.84
C GLU A 41 -21.94 1.84 4.34
N GLU A 42 -22.12 0.53 4.27
CA GLU A 42 -21.09 -0.43 4.66
C GLU A 42 -19.86 -0.29 3.76
N SER A 43 -20.08 -0.16 2.47
CA SER A 43 -19.01 0.03 1.51
C SER A 43 -18.22 1.31 1.81
N GLU A 44 -18.91 2.40 2.07
CA GLU A 44 -18.28 3.68 2.37
C GLU A 44 -17.43 3.61 3.63
N LYS A 45 -17.92 2.94 4.67
CA LYS A 45 -17.17 2.74 5.92
C LYS A 45 -15.92 1.92 5.69
N GLU A 46 -16.07 0.85 4.93
CA GLU A 46 -14.95 -0.05 4.62
C GLU A 46 -13.89 0.68 3.80
N ILE A 47 -14.34 1.41 2.78
CA ILE A 47 -13.45 2.19 1.92
C ILE A 47 -12.72 3.25 2.73
N ALA A 48 -13.41 3.93 3.65
CA ALA A 48 -12.79 4.93 4.49
C ALA A 48 -11.67 4.34 5.35
N LYS A 49 -11.90 3.17 5.92
CA LYS A 49 -10.87 2.47 6.71
C LYS A 49 -9.68 2.08 5.85
N LEU A 50 -9.95 1.52 4.70
CA LEU A 50 -8.92 1.08 3.76
C LEU A 50 -8.12 2.27 3.23
N GLN A 51 -8.81 3.37 2.94
CA GLN A 51 -8.16 4.58 2.46
C GLN A 51 -7.21 5.15 3.49
N LYS A 52 -7.58 5.14 4.76
CA LYS A 52 -6.69 5.58 5.84
C LYS A 52 -5.44 4.71 5.92
N LYS A 53 -5.62 3.40 5.79
CA LYS A 53 -4.50 2.47 5.82
C LYS A 53 -3.60 2.67 4.61
N LEU A 54 -4.19 2.90 3.45
CA LEU A 54 -3.45 3.16 2.23
C LEU A 54 -2.63 4.44 2.35
N ASP A 55 -3.25 5.52 2.81
CA ASP A 55 -2.58 6.80 2.99
C ASP A 55 -1.40 6.68 3.96
N LYS A 56 -1.61 5.97 5.06
CA LYS A 56 -0.56 5.74 6.05
C LYS A 56 0.59 4.94 5.45
N ASN A 57 0.26 3.94 4.66
CA ASN A 57 1.26 3.11 4.00
C ASN A 57 2.04 3.90 2.94
N GLU A 58 1.36 4.74 2.19
CA GLU A 58 2.00 5.62 1.20
C GLU A 58 2.96 6.60 1.87
N LYS A 59 2.56 7.13 3.02
CA LYS A 59 3.41 8.03 3.79
C LYS A 59 4.68 7.31 4.23
N LYS A 60 4.55 6.10 4.76
CA LYS A 60 5.71 5.30 5.16
C LYS A 60 6.61 4.97 3.99
N TYR A 61 6.03 4.65 2.85
CA TYR A 61 6.79 4.36 1.66
C TYR A 61 7.56 5.59 1.19
N ARG A 62 6.91 6.75 1.21
CA ARG A 62 7.56 8.01 0.86
C ARG A 62 8.72 8.33 1.79
N GLU A 63 8.53 8.15 3.10
CA GLU A 63 9.60 8.33 4.07
C GLU A 63 10.76 7.38 3.80
N TYR A 64 10.46 6.14 3.46
CA TYR A 64 11.48 5.18 3.11
C TYR A 64 12.27 5.61 1.87
N THR A 65 11.58 6.04 0.81
CA THR A 65 12.26 6.44 -0.43
C THR A 65 13.05 7.72 -0.27
N GLU A 66 12.73 8.55 0.73
CA GLU A 66 13.48 9.75 1.04
C GLU A 66 14.59 9.49 2.06
N SER A 67 14.67 8.31 2.62
CA SER A 67 15.66 7.97 3.62
C SER A 67 17.06 7.88 3.00
N ALA A 68 18.08 8.09 3.83
CA ALA A 68 19.45 7.93 3.40
C ALA A 68 19.72 6.51 2.90
N GLU A 69 19.09 5.54 3.54
CA GLU A 69 19.21 4.13 3.18
C GLU A 69 18.77 3.89 1.73
N TYR A 70 17.62 4.44 1.36
CA TYR A 70 17.10 4.29 0.00
C TYR A 70 18.00 5.03 -1.00
N LYS A 71 18.40 6.26 -0.67
CA LYS A 71 19.23 7.08 -1.54
C LYS A 71 20.59 6.44 -1.79
N ILE A 72 21.17 5.83 -0.77
CA ILE A 72 22.44 5.09 -0.92
C ILE A 72 22.27 3.94 -1.89
N GLN A 73 21.14 3.25 -1.82
CA GLN A 73 20.83 2.11 -2.68
C GLN A 73 20.86 2.49 -4.16
N PHE A 74 20.37 3.66 -4.50
CA PHE A 74 20.20 4.11 -5.88
C PHE A 74 21.18 5.21 -6.30
N ALA A 75 21.91 5.77 -5.36
CA ALA A 75 22.92 6.80 -5.67
C ALA A 75 24.18 6.16 -6.22
N ARG A 76 24.46 6.39 -7.47
CA ARG A 76 25.63 5.83 -8.10
C ARG A 76 26.23 6.76 -9.08
#